data_dbd39106e857921fa0cbcb554d42487b
#
_entry.id   dbd39106e857921fa0cbcb554d42487b
#
_cell.length_a   1.000
_cell.length_b   1.000
_cell.length_c   1.000
_cell.angle_alpha   90.00
_cell.angle_beta   90.00
_cell.angle_gamma   90.00
#
_symmetry.space_group_name_H-M   'P 1'
#
loop_
_entity.id
_entity.type
_entity.pdbx_description
1 polymer ?
#
loop_
_entity_poly.entity_id
_entity_poly.type
_entity_poly.pdbx_seq_one_letter_code
_entity_poly.pdbx_strand_id
1 'polypeptide(L)'
;LAACINRPCILAEDEGYNCEWSTELYVPQAMGEYIKAWFILHVIAKEFDLGAQDGFQFNISVGYDLAGIKEPKVNTFIDSMMEAKDTEIFKECKQWLLDNVDKFEKVTKEDIEAIPSDICNSATNSTLHGCPPNEIESIANHLFKEKHLNTFIKCNPTLLGYEFARKTMDDMGYDYMVFGDFHFKDDLQYEDAVPMLKRLMDVAAQEGLS
;
A
#
# COMPACT_ATOMS: atom_id res chain seq x y z
N LEU A 1 6.95 -7.31 -11.85
CA LEU A 1 6.54 -7.74 -13.19
C LEU A 1 5.65 -6.70 -13.84
N ALA A 2 4.50 -6.46 -13.28
CA ALA A 2 3.51 -5.55 -13.83
C ALA A 2 4.02 -4.12 -13.95
N ALA A 3 4.91 -3.70 -13.08
CA ALA A 3 5.61 -2.41 -13.20
C ALA A 3 6.39 -2.23 -14.52
N CYS A 4 6.39 -3.24 -15.39
CA CYS A 4 6.93 -3.16 -16.74
C CYS A 4 5.86 -2.87 -17.78
N ILE A 5 4.59 -2.82 -17.44
CA ILE A 5 3.50 -2.55 -18.36
C ILE A 5 3.44 -1.05 -18.70
N ASN A 6 3.24 -0.76 -19.97
CA ASN A 6 3.25 0.62 -20.49
C ASN A 6 1.93 1.35 -20.35
N ARG A 7 0.88 0.68 -19.94
CA ARG A 7 -0.47 1.26 -19.86
C ARG A 7 -1.33 0.47 -18.88
N PRO A 8 -2.38 1.10 -18.35
CA PRO A 8 -3.34 0.43 -17.47
C PRO A 8 -3.92 -0.83 -18.13
N CYS A 9 -4.04 -1.89 -17.34
CA CYS A 9 -4.75 -3.11 -17.74
C CYS A 9 -6.26 -2.90 -17.74
N ILE A 10 -6.73 -2.01 -16.87
CA ILE A 10 -8.13 -1.66 -16.71
C ILE A 10 -8.22 -0.13 -16.70
N LEU A 11 -9.00 0.42 -17.61
CA LEU A 11 -9.35 1.83 -17.63
C LEU A 11 -10.82 1.93 -17.22
N ALA A 12 -11.07 2.42 -16.01
CA ALA A 12 -12.41 2.64 -15.47
C ALA A 12 -12.62 4.15 -15.30
N GLU A 13 -12.92 4.84 -16.39
CA GLU A 13 -13.08 6.31 -16.41
C GLU A 13 -14.20 6.79 -15.50
N ASP A 14 -15.26 6.00 -15.37
CA ASP A 14 -16.44 6.35 -14.57
C ASP A 14 -16.30 6.00 -13.08
N GLU A 15 -15.33 5.16 -12.70
CA GLU A 15 -15.15 4.67 -11.33
C GLU A 15 -13.98 5.32 -10.62
N GLY A 16 -13.30 6.24 -11.28
CA GLY A 16 -12.11 6.87 -10.77
C GLY A 16 -10.83 6.08 -11.06
N TYR A 17 -9.71 6.72 -10.80
CA TYR A 17 -8.39 6.20 -11.10
C TYR A 17 -7.90 5.29 -9.96
N ASN A 18 -7.54 4.06 -10.32
CA ASN A 18 -6.96 3.12 -9.38
C ASN A 18 -5.43 3.17 -9.43
N CYS A 19 -4.78 3.60 -8.37
CA CYS A 19 -3.32 3.68 -8.24
C CYS A 19 -2.66 2.33 -7.95
N GLU A 20 -3.18 1.24 -8.46
CA GLU A 20 -2.57 -0.09 -8.34
C GLU A 20 -1.33 -0.19 -9.26
N TRP A 21 -0.19 0.14 -8.69
CA TRP A 21 1.08 0.22 -9.41
C TRP A 21 1.54 -1.10 -10.03
N SER A 22 1.07 -2.23 -9.52
CA SER A 22 1.49 -3.55 -9.99
C SER A 22 0.91 -3.94 -11.34
N THR A 23 -0.19 -3.31 -11.78
CA THR A 23 -0.86 -3.64 -13.04
C THR A 23 -1.10 -2.45 -13.96
N GLU A 24 -1.11 -1.24 -13.45
CA GLU A 24 -1.60 -0.07 -14.16
C GLU A 24 -0.54 1.00 -14.40
N LEU A 25 0.44 1.13 -13.50
CA LEU A 25 1.44 2.17 -13.55
C LEU A 25 2.86 1.62 -13.51
N TYR A 26 3.79 2.37 -14.08
CA TYR A 26 5.19 2.22 -13.73
C TYR A 26 5.44 2.67 -12.29
N VAL A 27 6.42 2.07 -11.62
CA VAL A 27 6.77 2.43 -10.24
C VAL A 27 7.00 3.93 -10.03
N PRO A 28 7.75 4.66 -10.89
CA PRO A 28 7.90 6.11 -10.74
C PRO A 28 6.58 6.89 -10.91
N GLN A 29 5.66 6.39 -11.74
CA GLN A 29 4.34 7.02 -11.90
C GLN A 29 3.50 6.84 -10.64
N ALA A 30 3.47 5.62 -10.09
CA ALA A 30 2.80 5.34 -8.82
C ALA A 30 3.35 6.21 -7.68
N MET A 31 4.67 6.34 -7.58
CA MET A 31 5.31 7.24 -6.63
C MET A 31 4.79 8.68 -6.79
N GLY A 32 4.72 9.17 -8.02
CA GLY A 32 4.19 10.50 -8.31
C GLY A 32 2.73 10.68 -7.86
N GLU A 33 1.88 9.67 -8.09
CA GLU A 33 0.47 9.72 -7.67
C GLU A 33 0.33 9.71 -6.14
N TYR A 34 1.09 8.90 -5.43
CA TYR A 34 1.09 8.92 -3.96
C TYR A 34 1.52 10.29 -3.40
N ILE A 35 2.60 10.88 -3.93
CA ILE A 35 3.10 12.17 -3.47
C ILE A 35 2.09 13.29 -3.78
N LYS A 36 1.50 13.31 -4.97
CA LYS A 36 0.46 14.29 -5.31
C LYS A 36 -0.76 14.14 -4.41
N ALA A 37 -1.23 12.90 -4.19
CA ALA A 37 -2.35 12.64 -3.30
C ALA A 37 -2.07 13.11 -1.86
N TRP A 38 -0.84 12.92 -1.37
CA TRP A 38 -0.40 13.42 -0.07
C TRP A 38 -0.59 14.94 0.05
N PHE A 39 -0.06 15.71 -0.90
CA PHE A 39 -0.25 17.17 -0.93
C PHE A 39 -1.72 17.58 -1.03
N ILE A 40 -2.48 16.92 -1.92
CA ILE A 40 -3.90 17.22 -2.12
C ILE A 40 -4.68 17.01 -0.81
N LEU A 41 -4.45 15.92 -0.10
CA LEU A 41 -5.16 15.62 1.14
C LEU A 41 -4.82 16.62 2.24
N HIS A 42 -3.58 17.05 2.39
CA HIS A 42 -3.19 18.09 3.33
C HIS A 42 -3.87 19.42 3.01
N VAL A 43 -3.88 19.82 1.74
CA VAL A 43 -4.53 21.04 1.28
C VAL A 43 -6.04 20.98 1.50
N ILE A 44 -6.71 19.89 1.12
CA ILE A 44 -8.15 19.73 1.29
C ILE A 44 -8.52 19.71 2.78
N ALA A 45 -7.77 19.00 3.61
CA ALA A 45 -8.01 18.95 5.05
C ALA A 45 -7.99 20.37 5.67
N LYS A 46 -7.03 21.21 5.28
CA LYS A 46 -6.94 22.59 5.75
C LYS A 46 -8.00 23.50 5.15
N GLU A 47 -8.17 23.46 3.82
CA GLU A 47 -9.08 24.38 3.11
C GLU A 47 -10.54 24.20 3.53
N PHE A 48 -10.94 22.93 3.76
CA PHE A 48 -12.33 22.59 4.08
C PHE A 48 -12.58 22.22 5.55
N ASP A 49 -11.59 22.39 6.43
CA ASP A 49 -11.67 22.04 7.86
C ASP A 49 -12.11 20.59 8.10
N LEU A 50 -11.54 19.64 7.35
CA LEU A 50 -11.93 18.23 7.42
C LEU A 50 -11.21 17.45 8.53
N GLY A 51 -10.56 18.11 9.44
CA GLY A 51 -9.82 17.53 10.56
C GLY A 51 -8.39 18.04 10.65
N ALA A 52 -7.58 17.40 11.52
CA ALA A 52 -6.18 17.76 11.67
C ALA A 52 -5.38 17.41 10.41
N GLN A 53 -4.45 18.30 10.02
CA GLN A 53 -3.58 18.07 8.85
C GLN A 53 -2.66 16.87 9.04
N ASP A 54 -2.32 16.51 10.27
CA ASP A 54 -1.54 15.36 10.67
C ASP A 54 -2.41 14.15 11.09
N GLY A 55 -3.71 14.19 10.82
CA GLY A 55 -4.68 13.18 11.24
C GLY A 55 -4.67 11.90 10.39
N PHE A 56 -3.80 11.79 9.40
CA PHE A 56 -3.70 10.61 8.53
C PHE A 56 -2.25 10.34 8.13
N GLN A 57 -1.99 9.10 7.77
CA GLN A 57 -0.72 8.67 7.21
C GLN A 57 -0.97 7.59 6.16
N PHE A 58 -0.14 7.52 5.12
CA PHE A 58 -0.30 6.52 4.09
C PHE A 58 0.28 5.18 4.52
N ASN A 59 -0.37 4.13 4.05
CA ASN A 59 0.14 2.77 3.99
C ASN A 59 0.42 2.44 2.53
N ILE A 60 1.62 2.00 2.23
CA ILE A 60 1.95 1.52 0.88
C ILE A 60 1.69 0.02 0.75
N SER A 61 1.37 -0.43 -0.45
CA SER A 61 1.22 -1.85 -0.77
C SER A 61 2.36 -2.30 -1.66
N VAL A 62 3.03 -3.38 -1.26
CA VAL A 62 4.10 -4.01 -2.04
C VAL A 62 3.75 -5.46 -2.33
N GLY A 63 3.97 -5.92 -3.54
CA GLY A 63 3.46 -7.20 -4.03
C GLY A 63 4.42 -7.94 -4.97
N TYR A 64 5.70 -8.04 -4.62
CA TYR A 64 6.69 -8.87 -5.29
C TYR A 64 7.17 -10.00 -4.37
N ASP A 65 8.01 -10.91 -4.91
CA ASP A 65 8.88 -11.73 -4.10
C ASP A 65 9.98 -10.87 -3.44
N LEU A 66 10.69 -11.42 -2.48
CA LEU A 66 11.71 -10.68 -1.74
C LEU A 66 12.81 -10.12 -2.65
N ALA A 67 13.21 -10.88 -3.68
CA ALA A 67 14.21 -10.43 -4.64
C ALA A 67 13.70 -9.21 -5.41
N GLY A 68 12.46 -9.23 -5.87
CA GLY A 68 11.83 -8.12 -6.57
C GLY A 68 11.61 -6.88 -5.70
N ILE A 69 11.30 -7.06 -4.41
CA ILE A 69 11.19 -5.93 -3.47
C ILE A 69 12.56 -5.27 -3.25
N LYS A 70 13.64 -6.05 -3.24
CA LYS A 70 15.01 -5.54 -3.12
C LYS A 70 15.57 -4.94 -4.41
N GLU A 71 14.89 -5.10 -5.55
CA GLU A 71 15.31 -4.45 -6.78
C GLU A 71 15.36 -2.92 -6.63
N PRO A 72 16.36 -2.24 -7.20
CA PRO A 72 16.58 -0.81 -6.98
C PRO A 72 15.32 0.04 -7.21
N LYS A 73 14.51 -0.27 -8.22
CA LYS A 73 13.29 0.48 -8.55
C LYS A 73 12.22 0.41 -7.45
N VAL A 74 12.01 -0.76 -6.85
CA VAL A 74 11.02 -0.97 -5.78
C VAL A 74 11.58 -0.46 -4.46
N ASN A 75 12.85 -0.75 -4.19
CA ASN A 75 13.52 -0.25 -3.01
C ASN A 75 13.53 1.29 -2.95
N THR A 76 13.84 1.96 -4.06
CA THR A 76 13.79 3.43 -4.16
C THR A 76 12.37 3.95 -3.94
N PHE A 77 11.34 3.27 -4.47
CA PHE A 77 9.96 3.64 -4.20
C PHE A 77 9.64 3.61 -2.70
N ILE A 78 9.99 2.52 -2.01
CA ILE A 78 9.76 2.38 -0.57
C ILE A 78 10.47 3.50 0.19
N ASP A 79 11.76 3.70 -0.08
CA ASP A 79 12.57 4.72 0.61
C ASP A 79 12.04 6.14 0.35
N SER A 80 11.58 6.42 -0.88
CA SER A 80 10.98 7.70 -1.23
C SER A 80 9.61 7.94 -0.59
N MET A 81 8.86 6.88 -0.28
CA MET A 81 7.60 7.02 0.48
C MET A 81 7.86 7.24 1.97
N MET A 82 8.95 6.73 2.49
CA MET A 82 9.37 6.97 3.88
C MET A 82 9.94 8.38 4.07
N GLU A 83 10.62 8.92 3.05
CA GLU A 83 11.18 10.27 3.06
C GLU A 83 11.23 10.85 1.64
N ALA A 84 10.26 11.66 1.30
CA ALA A 84 10.04 12.15 -0.08
C ALA A 84 10.72 13.49 -0.40
N LYS A 85 11.30 14.19 0.59
CA LYS A 85 11.78 15.59 0.44
C LYS A 85 12.74 15.83 -0.70
N ASP A 86 13.56 14.83 -1.02
CA ASP A 86 14.59 14.95 -2.05
C ASP A 86 14.09 14.54 -3.45
N THR A 87 12.87 14.01 -3.56
CA THR A 87 12.28 13.66 -4.84
C THR A 87 11.87 14.92 -5.62
N GLU A 88 12.04 14.90 -6.93
CA GLU A 88 11.67 16.05 -7.76
C GLU A 88 10.17 16.35 -7.68
N ILE A 89 9.34 15.30 -7.68
CA ILE A 89 7.88 15.47 -7.62
C ILE A 89 7.42 16.12 -6.31
N PHE A 90 8.05 15.82 -5.17
CA PHE A 90 7.73 16.48 -3.90
C PHE A 90 8.06 17.98 -3.96
N LYS A 91 9.22 18.33 -4.50
CA LYS A 91 9.64 19.72 -4.69
C LYS A 91 8.72 20.46 -5.65
N GLU A 92 8.36 19.82 -6.79
CA GLU A 92 7.44 20.39 -7.77
C GLU A 92 6.06 20.66 -7.18
N CYS A 93 5.48 19.69 -6.43
CA CYS A 93 4.18 19.85 -5.78
C CYS A 93 4.22 21.00 -4.77
N LYS A 94 5.24 21.04 -3.93
CA LYS A 94 5.42 22.09 -2.92
C LYS A 94 5.55 23.46 -3.57
N GLN A 95 6.40 23.58 -4.57
CA GLN A 95 6.62 24.84 -5.28
C GLN A 95 5.34 25.31 -5.99
N TRP A 96 4.63 24.39 -6.67
CA TRP A 96 3.37 24.73 -7.32
C TRP A 96 2.34 25.30 -6.35
N LEU A 97 2.21 24.72 -5.16
CA LEU A 97 1.29 25.22 -4.14
C LEU A 97 1.72 26.60 -3.63
N LEU A 98 3.01 26.83 -3.39
CA LEU A 98 3.54 28.11 -2.96
C LEU A 98 3.29 29.21 -4.02
N ASP A 99 3.45 28.89 -5.30
CA ASP A 99 3.24 29.81 -6.41
C ASP A 99 1.75 30.12 -6.66
N ASN A 100 0.85 29.29 -6.13
CA ASN A 100 -0.60 29.40 -6.30
C ASN A 100 -1.37 29.55 -4.98
N VAL A 101 -0.70 29.95 -3.91
CA VAL A 101 -1.31 30.05 -2.57
C VAL A 101 -2.49 31.02 -2.52
N ASP A 102 -2.49 32.04 -3.38
CA ASP A 102 -3.56 33.02 -3.52
C ASP A 102 -4.88 32.46 -4.06
N LYS A 103 -4.88 31.21 -4.54
CA LYS A 103 -6.08 30.51 -5.00
C LYS A 103 -6.85 29.83 -3.86
N PHE A 104 -6.29 29.77 -2.67
CA PHE A 104 -6.90 29.17 -1.49
C PHE A 104 -7.44 30.23 -0.54
N GLU A 105 -8.50 29.90 0.20
CA GLU A 105 -9.09 30.80 1.19
C GLU A 105 -8.45 30.65 2.58
N LYS A 106 -8.08 29.42 2.95
CA LYS A 106 -7.57 29.10 4.29
C LYS A 106 -6.13 28.56 4.31
N VAL A 107 -5.68 27.97 3.23
CA VAL A 107 -4.32 27.44 3.15
C VAL A 107 -3.32 28.59 3.05
N THR A 108 -2.35 28.62 3.95
CA THR A 108 -1.27 29.61 3.98
C THR A 108 0.05 29.04 3.49
N LYS A 109 1.05 29.90 3.29
CA LYS A 109 2.42 29.45 2.96
C LYS A 109 3.00 28.58 4.06
N GLU A 110 2.75 28.92 5.31
CA GLU A 110 3.18 28.20 6.49
C GLU A 110 2.59 26.79 6.52
N ASP A 111 1.32 26.64 6.16
CA ASP A 111 0.67 25.32 6.05
C ASP A 111 1.33 24.46 4.97
N ILE A 112 1.66 25.05 3.81
CA ILE A 112 2.33 24.34 2.70
C ILE A 112 3.76 23.94 3.11
N GLU A 113 4.48 24.83 3.77
CA GLU A 113 5.83 24.56 4.24
C GLU A 113 5.87 23.46 5.31
N ALA A 114 4.81 23.37 6.11
CA ALA A 114 4.65 22.38 7.18
C ALA A 114 4.23 20.98 6.68
N ILE A 115 3.85 20.80 5.40
CA ILE A 115 3.50 19.47 4.88
C ILE A 115 4.70 18.54 5.03
N PRO A 116 4.56 17.43 5.78
CA PRO A 116 5.68 16.55 6.09
C PRO A 116 6.11 15.74 4.85
N SER A 117 7.36 15.33 4.85
CA SER A 117 7.94 14.53 3.76
C SER A 117 7.96 13.02 4.04
N ASP A 118 7.69 12.62 5.27
CA ASP A 118 7.49 11.26 5.70
C ASP A 118 6.04 10.82 5.39
N ILE A 119 5.83 10.31 4.18
CA ILE A 119 4.50 10.03 3.64
C ILE A 119 3.91 8.76 4.24
N CYS A 120 4.73 7.73 4.48
CA CYS A 120 4.28 6.48 5.07
C CYS A 120 5.24 5.97 6.14
N ASN A 121 4.64 5.30 7.14
CA ASN A 121 5.35 4.55 8.18
C ASN A 121 4.94 3.08 8.21
N SER A 122 4.19 2.63 7.21
CA SER A 122 3.67 1.26 7.14
C SER A 122 3.59 0.76 5.71
N ALA A 123 3.69 -0.55 5.57
CA ALA A 123 3.54 -1.25 4.30
C ALA A 123 2.64 -2.48 4.44
N THR A 124 1.82 -2.74 3.42
CA THR A 124 1.09 -3.98 3.29
C THR A 124 1.87 -4.93 2.38
N ASN A 125 2.27 -6.08 2.91
CA ASN A 125 2.76 -7.19 2.12
C ASN A 125 1.58 -7.83 1.39
N SER A 126 1.41 -7.46 0.12
CA SER A 126 0.31 -7.90 -0.74
C SER A 126 0.83 -8.93 -1.75
N THR A 127 1.11 -10.12 -1.26
CA THR A 127 1.60 -11.22 -2.08
C THR A 127 0.55 -11.73 -3.06
N LEU A 128 1.03 -12.33 -4.15
CA LEU A 128 0.18 -13.02 -5.11
C LEU A 128 -0.41 -14.30 -4.49
N HIS A 129 -1.50 -14.76 -5.07
CA HIS A 129 -2.06 -16.09 -4.83
C HIS A 129 -0.98 -17.17 -5.00
N GLY A 130 -0.92 -18.12 -4.08
CA GLY A 130 0.08 -19.21 -4.11
C GLY A 130 1.47 -18.82 -3.58
N CYS A 131 1.65 -17.62 -2.99
CA CYS A 131 2.93 -17.26 -2.37
C CYS A 131 3.18 -18.13 -1.14
N PRO A 132 4.35 -18.82 -1.05
CA PRO A 132 4.65 -19.69 0.08
C PRO A 132 4.75 -18.92 1.41
N PRO A 133 4.34 -19.53 2.54
CA PRO A 133 4.39 -18.87 3.86
C PRO A 133 5.77 -18.33 4.23
N ASN A 134 6.83 -19.08 3.94
CA ASN A 134 8.21 -18.66 4.21
C ASN A 134 8.65 -17.43 3.40
N GLU A 135 8.12 -17.27 2.20
CA GLU A 135 8.39 -16.08 1.38
C GLU A 135 7.65 -14.86 1.95
N ILE A 136 6.39 -15.03 2.33
CA ILE A 136 5.60 -13.98 3.01
C ILE A 136 6.33 -13.52 4.28
N GLU A 137 6.81 -14.47 5.10
CA GLU A 137 7.54 -14.20 6.33
C GLU A 137 8.87 -13.49 6.05
N SER A 138 9.58 -13.87 5.00
CA SER A 138 10.85 -13.26 4.61
C SER A 138 10.67 -11.81 4.16
N ILE A 139 9.63 -11.52 3.39
CA ILE A 139 9.28 -10.15 2.97
C ILE A 139 8.92 -9.30 4.19
N ALA A 140 8.07 -9.80 5.07
CA ALA A 140 7.69 -9.07 6.28
C ALA A 140 8.89 -8.78 7.18
N ASN A 141 9.80 -9.75 7.37
CA ASN A 141 11.05 -9.54 8.10
C ASN A 141 11.95 -8.47 7.48
N HIS A 142 12.01 -8.40 6.15
CA HIS A 142 12.74 -7.33 5.46
C HIS A 142 12.11 -5.95 5.73
N LEU A 143 10.78 -5.85 5.67
CA LEU A 143 10.08 -4.61 5.95
C LEU A 143 10.26 -4.15 7.41
N PHE A 144 10.21 -5.07 8.38
CA PHE A 144 10.46 -4.74 9.78
C PHE A 144 11.93 -4.35 10.03
N LYS A 145 12.88 -5.21 9.65
CA LYS A 145 14.27 -5.11 10.10
C LYS A 145 15.12 -4.16 9.26
N GLU A 146 14.89 -4.12 7.94
CA GLU A 146 15.72 -3.32 7.03
C GLU A 146 15.05 -1.99 6.66
N LYS A 147 13.71 -1.95 6.67
CA LYS A 147 12.97 -0.73 6.35
C LYS A 147 12.35 -0.03 7.56
N HIS A 148 12.28 -0.69 8.70
CA HIS A 148 11.64 -0.17 9.92
C HIS A 148 10.21 0.34 9.68
N LEU A 149 9.43 -0.43 8.91
CA LEU A 149 8.03 -0.14 8.62
C LEU A 149 7.11 -1.06 9.42
N ASN A 150 6.04 -0.49 9.98
CA ASN A 150 4.90 -1.27 10.43
C ASN A 150 4.38 -2.10 9.25
N THR A 151 4.06 -3.37 9.47
CA THR A 151 3.82 -4.27 8.35
C THR A 151 2.51 -5.01 8.50
N PHE A 152 1.65 -4.87 7.50
CA PHE A 152 0.40 -5.61 7.38
C PHE A 152 0.57 -6.78 6.42
N ILE A 153 0.04 -7.93 6.77
CA ILE A 153 -0.02 -9.09 5.88
C ILE A 153 -1.42 -9.19 5.29
N LYS A 154 -1.53 -9.01 3.99
CA LYS A 154 -2.79 -9.28 3.30
C LYS A 154 -3.01 -10.79 3.21
N CYS A 155 -4.00 -11.30 3.93
CA CYS A 155 -4.48 -12.65 3.78
C CYS A 155 -5.62 -12.68 2.77
N ASN A 156 -5.57 -13.63 1.84
CA ASN A 156 -6.61 -13.78 0.84
C ASN A 156 -7.90 -14.35 1.44
N PRO A 157 -9.07 -14.16 0.80
CA PRO A 157 -10.35 -14.73 1.26
C PRO A 157 -10.36 -16.26 1.34
N THR A 158 -9.40 -16.91 0.70
CA THR A 158 -9.17 -18.36 0.70
C THR A 158 -8.67 -18.90 2.05
N LEU A 159 -8.17 -18.04 2.94
CA LEU A 159 -7.49 -18.42 4.20
C LEU A 159 -8.35 -19.33 5.09
N LEU A 160 -9.65 -19.13 5.13
CA LEU A 160 -10.57 -19.92 5.96
C LEU A 160 -11.06 -21.23 5.29
N GLY A 161 -10.55 -21.51 4.08
CA GLY A 161 -10.83 -22.72 3.34
C GLY A 161 -12.12 -22.70 2.52
N TYR A 162 -12.21 -23.66 1.60
CA TYR A 162 -13.29 -23.74 0.64
C TYR A 162 -14.66 -23.96 1.28
N GLU A 163 -14.75 -24.87 2.25
CA GLU A 163 -16.00 -25.22 2.94
C GLU A 163 -16.60 -24.01 3.66
N PHE A 164 -15.74 -23.22 4.32
CA PHE A 164 -16.18 -21.98 4.98
C PHE A 164 -16.71 -20.98 3.96
N ALA A 165 -15.95 -20.75 2.88
CA ALA A 165 -16.34 -19.80 1.84
C ALA A 165 -17.66 -20.24 1.15
N ARG A 166 -17.79 -21.53 0.79
CA ARG A 166 -18.99 -22.08 0.16
C ARG A 166 -20.21 -21.90 1.04
N LYS A 167 -20.09 -22.33 2.30
CA LYS A 167 -21.18 -22.18 3.26
C LYS A 167 -21.59 -20.72 3.45
N THR A 168 -20.62 -19.81 3.55
CA THR A 168 -20.90 -18.38 3.72
C THR A 168 -21.67 -17.83 2.51
N MET A 169 -21.25 -18.18 1.30
CA MET A 169 -21.93 -17.74 0.09
C MET A 169 -23.36 -18.29 0.00
N ASP A 170 -23.56 -19.56 0.36
CA ASP A 170 -24.89 -20.17 0.40
C ASP A 170 -25.81 -19.50 1.42
N ASP A 171 -25.29 -19.26 2.64
CA ASP A 171 -26.05 -18.60 3.71
C ASP A 171 -26.43 -17.15 3.35
N MET A 172 -25.64 -16.49 2.49
CA MET A 172 -25.93 -15.15 1.97
C MET A 172 -26.85 -15.14 0.75
N GLY A 173 -27.28 -16.31 0.25
CA GLY A 173 -28.15 -16.45 -0.91
C GLY A 173 -27.44 -16.42 -2.27
N TYR A 174 -26.12 -16.62 -2.30
CA TYR A 174 -25.31 -16.70 -3.51
C TYR A 174 -25.00 -18.16 -3.91
N ASP A 175 -25.94 -19.07 -3.67
CA ASP A 175 -25.85 -20.50 -3.97
C ASP A 175 -25.69 -20.80 -5.47
N TYR A 176 -26.09 -19.86 -6.33
CA TYR A 176 -25.91 -19.94 -7.79
C TYR A 176 -24.47 -19.67 -8.24
N MET A 177 -23.61 -19.12 -7.39
CA MET A 177 -22.20 -18.87 -7.74
C MET A 177 -21.41 -20.16 -7.66
N VAL A 178 -20.68 -20.46 -8.74
CA VAL A 178 -19.85 -21.66 -8.85
C VAL A 178 -18.37 -21.26 -8.82
N PHE A 179 -17.63 -21.82 -7.86
CA PHE A 179 -16.18 -21.71 -7.79
C PHE A 179 -15.57 -23.02 -7.28
N GLY A 180 -14.35 -23.31 -7.72
CA GLY A 180 -13.66 -24.56 -7.37
C GLY A 180 -12.81 -24.41 -6.09
N ASP A 181 -12.36 -25.55 -5.57
CA ASP A 181 -11.57 -25.65 -4.34
C ASP A 181 -10.05 -25.51 -4.56
N PHE A 182 -9.59 -25.57 -5.82
CA PHE A 182 -8.15 -25.63 -6.11
C PHE A 182 -7.40 -24.35 -5.70
N HIS A 183 -7.99 -23.17 -5.87
CA HIS A 183 -7.38 -21.92 -5.41
C HIS A 183 -7.23 -21.85 -3.89
N PHE A 184 -8.14 -22.51 -3.16
CA PHE A 184 -8.06 -22.58 -1.71
C PHE A 184 -6.91 -23.48 -1.23
N LYS A 185 -6.54 -24.50 -2.01
CA LYS A 185 -5.47 -25.44 -1.67
C LYS A 185 -4.08 -24.89 -1.98
N ASP A 186 -3.97 -24.05 -3.01
CA ASP A 186 -2.71 -23.51 -3.48
C ASP A 186 -2.29 -22.22 -2.72
N ASP A 187 -3.22 -21.62 -1.97
CA ASP A 187 -2.96 -20.39 -1.24
C ASP A 187 -2.53 -20.65 0.21
N LEU A 188 -2.15 -19.59 0.93
CA LEU A 188 -1.76 -19.65 2.34
C LEU A 188 -2.84 -20.35 3.17
N GLN A 189 -2.46 -21.43 3.86
CA GLN A 189 -3.34 -22.19 4.73
C GLN A 189 -3.40 -21.58 6.13
N TYR A 190 -4.52 -21.73 6.82
CA TYR A 190 -4.74 -21.19 8.17
C TYR A 190 -3.73 -21.72 9.18
N GLU A 191 -3.42 -23.02 9.08
CA GLU A 191 -2.47 -23.71 9.95
C GLU A 191 -1.04 -23.20 9.82
N ASP A 192 -0.67 -22.67 8.65
CA ASP A 192 0.63 -22.05 8.39
C ASP A 192 0.61 -20.55 8.74
N ALA A 193 -0.49 -19.87 8.44
CA ALA A 193 -0.63 -18.45 8.68
C ALA A 193 -0.52 -18.08 10.15
N VAL A 194 -1.23 -18.77 11.03
CA VAL A 194 -1.29 -18.42 12.46
C VAL A 194 0.08 -18.51 13.14
N PRO A 195 0.87 -19.59 13.00
CA PRO A 195 2.22 -19.64 13.55
C PRO A 195 3.17 -18.60 12.95
N MET A 196 3.08 -18.35 11.62
CA MET A 196 3.86 -17.32 10.94
C MET A 196 3.56 -15.93 11.51
N LEU A 197 2.28 -15.56 11.61
CA LEU A 197 1.88 -14.27 12.15
C LEU A 197 2.34 -14.06 13.59
N LYS A 198 2.31 -15.11 14.43
CA LYS A 198 2.84 -15.05 15.81
C LYS A 198 4.34 -14.74 15.83
N ARG A 199 5.14 -15.40 14.96
CA ARG A 199 6.58 -15.10 14.85
C ARG A 199 6.83 -13.67 14.38
N LEU A 200 6.03 -13.20 13.43
CA LEU A 200 6.13 -11.83 12.91
C LEU A 200 5.76 -10.80 13.99
N MET A 201 4.75 -11.06 14.81
CA MET A 201 4.41 -10.21 15.97
C MET A 201 5.58 -10.10 16.95
N ASP A 202 6.28 -11.22 17.23
CA ASP A 202 7.46 -11.21 18.10
C ASP A 202 8.59 -10.36 17.49
N VAL A 203 8.82 -10.45 16.18
CA VAL A 203 9.81 -9.60 15.47
C VAL A 203 9.40 -8.15 15.52
N ALA A 204 8.16 -7.81 15.20
CA ALA A 204 7.65 -6.46 15.24
C ALA A 204 7.86 -5.83 16.64
N ALA A 205 7.51 -6.58 17.71
CA ALA A 205 7.71 -6.12 19.08
C ALA A 205 9.19 -5.86 19.43
N GLN A 206 10.11 -6.69 18.92
CA GLN A 206 11.56 -6.48 19.10
C GLN A 206 12.07 -5.22 18.39
N GLU A 207 11.50 -4.89 17.25
CA GLU A 207 11.84 -3.69 16.47
C GLU A 207 11.06 -2.43 16.93
N GLY A 208 10.15 -2.56 17.89
CA GLY A 208 9.28 -1.47 18.34
C GLY A 208 8.20 -1.09 17.32
N LEU A 209 7.80 -2.04 16.47
CA LEU A 209 6.84 -1.89 15.38
C LEU A 209 5.59 -2.76 15.61
N SER A 210 4.64 -2.66 14.68
CA SER A 210 3.38 -3.42 14.70
C SER A 210 3.07 -4.03 13.33
#